data_b3763e2f20d32120ec3b8613f964c7f7
#
_entry.id   b3763e2f20d32120ec3b8613f964c7f7
#
_cell.length_a   1.000
_cell.length_b   1.000
_cell.length_c   1.000
_cell.angle_alpha   90.00
_cell.angle_beta   90.00
_cell.angle_gamma   90.00
#
_symmetry.space_group_name_H-M   'P 1'
#
loop_
_entity.id
_entity.type
_entity.pdbx_description
1 polymer ?
#
loop_
_entity_poly.entity_id
_entity_poly.type
_entity_poly.pdbx_seq_one_letter_code
_entity_poly.pdbx_strand_id
1 'polypeptide(L)'
;DRSLVGSEMCIRDRLLNMTVDDSIKFFRKYNQTKIVNKLLPLQSVGLGYVSLGQSSNTLSGGEAQRIKLASFIGKGDQIDKTFFIFDEPTTGLHFHDVKKLLNTFDKLIRMGHSILVIEHNLDMISCADHVIDLGPGGGDKGGNIIAEGSPEDIIKNKKSYTGKYLKKKIA
;
A
#
# COMPACT_ATOMS: atom_id res chain seq x y z
N ASP A 1 -5.61 -21.56 41.86
CA ASP A 1 -4.75 -20.44 41.42
C ASP A 1 -3.88 -20.72 40.17
N ARG A 2 -4.10 -21.85 39.52
CA ARG A 2 -3.33 -22.22 38.30
C ARG A 2 -4.04 -21.99 36.97
N SER A 3 -5.33 -21.63 36.99
CA SER A 3 -6.12 -21.60 35.75
C SER A 3 -6.12 -20.25 35.01
N LEU A 4 -5.91 -19.14 35.73
CA LEU A 4 -6.05 -17.79 35.15
C LEU A 4 -4.83 -17.37 34.31
N VAL A 5 -3.60 -17.65 34.79
CA VAL A 5 -2.36 -17.25 34.07
C VAL A 5 -2.22 -18.00 32.73
N GLY A 6 -2.58 -19.28 32.69
CA GLY A 6 -2.55 -20.07 31.45
C GLY A 6 -3.63 -19.66 30.43
N SER A 7 -4.83 -19.26 30.89
CA SER A 7 -5.92 -18.87 30.02
C SER A 7 -5.72 -17.47 29.41
N GLU A 8 -5.21 -16.51 30.18
CA GLU A 8 -4.92 -15.15 29.69
C GLU A 8 -3.77 -15.14 28.65
N MET A 9 -2.70 -15.91 28.88
CA MET A 9 -1.64 -16.09 27.92
C MET A 9 -2.16 -16.71 26.62
N CYS A 10 -3.01 -17.72 26.69
CA CYS A 10 -3.63 -18.33 25.50
C CYS A 10 -4.56 -17.37 24.75
N ILE A 11 -5.30 -16.51 25.43
CA ILE A 11 -6.18 -15.52 24.81
C ILE A 11 -5.36 -14.45 24.09
N ARG A 12 -4.35 -13.91 24.77
CA ARG A 12 -3.46 -12.91 24.17
C ARG A 12 -2.74 -13.45 22.94
N ASP A 13 -2.15 -14.63 23.04
CA ASP A 13 -1.43 -15.27 21.94
C ASP A 13 -2.35 -15.57 20.76
N ARG A 14 -3.59 -15.99 21.03
CA ARG A 14 -4.59 -16.20 19.99
C ARG A 14 -4.95 -14.91 19.27
N LEU A 15 -5.13 -13.80 19.98
CA LEU A 15 -5.41 -12.49 19.39
C LEU A 15 -4.22 -11.98 18.58
N LEU A 16 -2.99 -12.12 19.08
CA LEU A 16 -1.77 -11.70 18.37
C LEU A 16 -1.53 -12.50 17.09
N ASN A 17 -1.95 -13.77 17.06
CA ASN A 17 -1.85 -14.62 15.87
C ASN A 17 -2.97 -14.37 14.85
N MET A 18 -4.01 -13.61 15.18
CA MET A 18 -5.05 -13.25 14.22
C MET A 18 -4.52 -12.26 13.20
N THR A 19 -4.97 -12.41 11.95
CA THR A 19 -4.74 -11.39 10.92
C THR A 19 -5.54 -10.12 11.21
N VAL A 20 -5.16 -9.01 10.59
CA VAL A 20 -5.93 -7.76 10.68
C VAL A 20 -7.38 -7.98 10.23
N ASP A 21 -7.59 -8.72 9.12
CA ASP A 21 -8.93 -8.99 8.58
C ASP A 21 -9.78 -9.81 9.55
N ASP A 22 -9.20 -10.87 10.14
CA ASP A 22 -9.92 -11.71 11.10
C ASP A 22 -10.19 -10.98 12.42
N SER A 23 -9.24 -10.13 12.83
CA SER A 23 -9.41 -9.29 14.02
C SER A 23 -10.54 -8.28 13.83
N ILE A 24 -10.66 -7.66 12.65
CA ILE A 24 -11.78 -6.76 12.34
C ILE A 24 -13.11 -7.50 12.43
N LYS A 25 -13.23 -8.72 11.86
CA LYS A 25 -14.44 -9.56 11.95
C LYS A 25 -14.76 -9.90 13.40
N PHE A 26 -13.74 -10.34 14.14
CA PHE A 26 -13.88 -10.70 15.55
C PHE A 26 -14.38 -9.53 16.39
N PHE A 27 -13.71 -8.39 16.35
CA PHE A 27 -14.06 -7.23 17.17
C PHE A 27 -15.39 -6.58 16.75
N ARG A 28 -15.80 -6.67 15.47
CA ARG A 28 -17.14 -6.27 15.02
C ARG A 28 -18.24 -7.12 15.68
N LYS A 29 -18.03 -8.44 15.76
CA LYS A 29 -18.99 -9.36 16.43
C LYS A 29 -19.23 -8.99 17.90
N TYR A 30 -18.25 -8.42 18.57
CA TYR A 30 -18.32 -7.99 19.96
C TYR A 30 -18.54 -6.47 20.14
N ASN A 31 -18.95 -5.76 19.08
CA ASN A 31 -19.24 -4.32 19.08
C ASN A 31 -18.07 -3.43 19.54
N GLN A 32 -16.83 -3.88 19.36
CA GLN A 32 -15.62 -3.14 19.74
C GLN A 32 -15.21 -2.14 18.64
N THR A 33 -16.06 -1.15 18.37
CA THR A 33 -15.89 -0.18 17.27
C THR A 33 -14.58 0.61 17.36
N LYS A 34 -14.13 0.95 18.56
CA LYS A 34 -12.86 1.68 18.76
C LYS A 34 -11.64 0.90 18.24
N ILE A 35 -11.62 -0.43 18.46
CA ILE A 35 -10.54 -1.30 17.99
C ILE A 35 -10.66 -1.45 16.48
N VAL A 36 -11.85 -1.71 15.97
CA VAL A 36 -12.12 -1.84 14.53
C VAL A 36 -11.62 -0.60 13.78
N ASN A 37 -11.97 0.60 14.25
CA ASN A 37 -11.56 1.86 13.61
C ASN A 37 -10.03 2.06 13.57
N LYS A 38 -9.29 1.50 14.53
CA LYS A 38 -7.82 1.51 14.50
C LYS A 38 -7.22 0.49 13.53
N LEU A 39 -7.94 -0.59 13.22
CA LEU A 39 -7.49 -1.64 12.29
C LEU A 39 -7.86 -1.35 10.83
N LEU A 40 -8.95 -0.62 10.58
CA LEU A 40 -9.41 -0.29 9.23
C LEU A 40 -8.35 0.39 8.34
N PRO A 41 -7.52 1.34 8.84
CA PRO A 41 -6.44 1.90 8.03
C PRO A 41 -5.44 0.85 7.53
N LEU A 42 -5.09 -0.16 8.35
CA LEU A 42 -4.21 -1.26 7.93
C LEU A 42 -4.84 -2.09 6.80
N GLN A 43 -6.14 -2.39 6.93
CA GLN A 43 -6.87 -3.09 5.88
C GLN A 43 -6.93 -2.29 4.57
N SER A 44 -7.12 -0.96 4.67
CA SER A 44 -7.25 -0.07 3.51
C SER A 44 -5.97 0.04 2.67
N VAL A 45 -4.81 -0.22 3.27
CA VAL A 45 -3.51 -0.23 2.58
C VAL A 45 -3.07 -1.64 2.15
N GLY A 46 -3.97 -2.63 2.20
CA GLY A 46 -3.68 -3.99 1.76
C GLY A 46 -2.91 -4.85 2.78
N LEU A 47 -2.91 -4.48 4.05
CA LEU A 47 -2.26 -5.25 5.13
C LEU A 47 -3.23 -6.15 5.91
N GLY A 48 -4.36 -6.51 5.31
CA GLY A 48 -5.38 -7.36 5.93
C GLY A 48 -4.87 -8.74 6.36
N TYR A 49 -3.87 -9.27 5.67
CA TYR A 49 -3.26 -10.57 5.92
C TYR A 49 -2.21 -10.58 7.05
N VAL A 50 -1.70 -9.43 7.44
CA VAL A 50 -0.65 -9.31 8.46
C VAL A 50 -1.21 -9.65 9.83
N SER A 51 -0.47 -10.45 10.62
CA SER A 51 -0.86 -10.79 11.99
C SER A 51 -0.63 -9.62 12.95
N LEU A 52 -1.52 -9.45 13.95
CA LEU A 52 -1.41 -8.36 14.92
C LEU A 52 -0.09 -8.41 15.72
N GLY A 53 0.43 -9.60 15.99
CA GLY A 53 1.67 -9.83 16.72
C GLY A 53 2.91 -9.95 15.83
N GLN A 54 2.81 -9.64 14.53
CA GLN A 54 3.96 -9.75 13.64
C GLN A 54 5.07 -8.78 14.04
N SER A 55 6.28 -9.31 14.17
CA SER A 55 7.45 -8.50 14.51
C SER A 55 7.81 -7.54 13.35
N SER A 56 8.17 -6.31 13.70
CA SER A 56 8.61 -5.31 12.71
C SER A 56 9.82 -5.76 11.89
N ASN A 57 10.65 -6.64 12.43
CA ASN A 57 11.85 -7.15 11.75
C ASN A 57 11.53 -8.14 10.62
N THR A 58 10.31 -8.67 10.59
CA THR A 58 9.85 -9.62 9.56
C THR A 58 9.05 -8.95 8.44
N LEU A 59 8.83 -7.65 8.55
CA LEU A 59 8.12 -6.87 7.53
C LEU A 59 9.03 -6.58 6.34
N SER A 60 8.48 -6.73 5.13
CA SER A 60 9.12 -6.23 3.92
C SER A 60 9.16 -4.70 3.89
N GLY A 61 10.04 -4.11 3.07
CA GLY A 61 10.11 -2.65 2.90
C GLY A 61 8.75 -2.04 2.51
N GLY A 62 8.04 -2.64 1.57
CA GLY A 62 6.71 -2.21 1.17
C GLY A 62 5.66 -2.32 2.29
N GLU A 63 5.70 -3.38 3.11
CA GLU A 63 4.81 -3.51 4.27
C GLU A 63 5.07 -2.43 5.31
N ALA A 64 6.34 -2.14 5.60
CA ALA A 64 6.73 -1.08 6.53
C ALA A 64 6.27 0.31 6.05
N GLN A 65 6.37 0.60 4.75
CA GLN A 65 5.85 1.83 4.15
C GLN A 65 4.32 1.91 4.30
N ARG A 66 3.59 0.83 4.01
CA ARG A 66 2.14 0.78 4.13
C ARG A 66 1.66 0.90 5.58
N ILE A 67 2.40 0.39 6.58
CA ILE A 67 2.10 0.63 8.00
C ILE A 67 2.21 2.12 8.34
N LYS A 68 3.28 2.80 7.88
CA LYS A 68 3.44 4.25 8.06
C LYS A 68 2.27 5.02 7.43
N LEU A 69 1.87 4.62 6.22
CA LEU A 69 0.71 5.19 5.53
C LEU A 69 -0.58 4.97 6.31
N ALA A 70 -0.84 3.76 6.81
CA ALA A 70 -2.00 3.45 7.63
C ALA A 70 -2.04 4.29 8.92
N SER A 71 -0.89 4.48 9.56
CA SER A 71 -0.77 5.35 10.74
C SER A 71 -1.09 6.81 10.43
N PHE A 72 -0.72 7.29 9.24
CA PHE A 72 -1.04 8.63 8.77
C PHE A 72 -2.57 8.79 8.57
N ILE A 73 -3.19 7.86 7.84
CA ILE A 73 -4.63 7.86 7.59
C ILE A 73 -5.43 7.80 8.91
N GLY A 74 -4.94 7.04 9.88
CA GLY A 74 -5.58 6.90 11.20
C GLY A 74 -5.61 8.19 12.03
N LYS A 75 -4.88 9.23 11.65
CA LYS A 75 -4.89 10.56 12.31
C LYS A 75 -6.02 11.48 11.82
N GLY A 76 -6.69 11.15 10.71
CA GLY A 76 -7.82 11.91 10.16
C GLY A 76 -7.42 13.21 9.46
N ASP A 77 -8.40 14.08 9.23
CA ASP A 77 -8.32 15.26 8.35
C ASP A 77 -7.50 16.46 8.92
N GLN A 78 -6.85 16.33 10.07
CA GLN A 78 -6.10 17.40 10.73
C GLN A 78 -4.63 17.48 10.29
N ILE A 79 -4.33 17.12 9.05
CA ILE A 79 -2.94 17.02 8.58
C ILE A 79 -2.71 18.03 7.45
N ASP A 80 -1.63 18.80 7.57
CA ASP A 80 -1.17 19.72 6.52
C ASP A 80 -0.93 18.98 5.19
N LYS A 81 -1.02 19.73 4.09
CA LYS A 81 -0.69 19.19 2.76
C LYS A 81 0.69 18.55 2.79
N THR A 82 0.74 17.27 2.48
CA THR A 82 1.93 16.43 2.59
C THR A 82 2.32 15.89 1.23
N PHE A 83 3.61 15.82 0.96
CA PHE A 83 4.18 15.14 -0.20
C PHE A 83 4.68 13.76 0.24
N PHE A 84 4.08 12.70 -0.30
CA PHE A 84 4.44 11.32 -0.03
C PHE A 84 5.37 10.79 -1.12
N ILE A 85 6.39 10.04 -0.73
CA ILE A 85 7.26 9.31 -1.64
C ILE A 85 7.21 7.83 -1.24
N PHE A 86 6.84 6.97 -2.19
CA PHE A 86 6.79 5.52 -2.03
C PHE A 86 7.75 4.85 -3.01
N ASP A 87 8.50 3.88 -2.50
CA ASP A 87 9.42 3.06 -3.29
C ASP A 87 8.89 1.63 -3.31
N GLU A 88 8.45 1.18 -4.48
CA GLU A 88 7.84 -0.13 -4.73
C GLU A 88 6.75 -0.54 -3.71
N PRO A 89 5.73 0.30 -3.46
CA PRO A 89 4.73 0.03 -2.43
C PRO A 89 3.82 -1.17 -2.75
N THR A 90 3.83 -1.68 -4.00
CA THR A 90 3.06 -2.87 -4.39
C THR A 90 3.80 -4.18 -4.13
N THR A 91 5.06 -4.12 -3.69
CA THR A 91 5.85 -5.33 -3.40
C THR A 91 5.14 -6.23 -2.39
N GLY A 92 4.97 -7.51 -2.75
CA GLY A 92 4.29 -8.51 -1.92
C GLY A 92 2.77 -8.40 -1.88
N LEU A 93 2.15 -7.47 -2.62
CA LEU A 93 0.69 -7.35 -2.70
C LEU A 93 0.09 -8.30 -3.75
N HIS A 94 -1.03 -8.92 -3.37
CA HIS A 94 -1.91 -9.57 -4.33
C HIS A 94 -2.71 -8.51 -5.12
N PHE A 95 -3.15 -8.82 -6.34
CA PHE A 95 -3.90 -7.92 -7.23
C PHE A 95 -5.05 -7.15 -6.54
N HIS A 96 -5.84 -7.82 -5.70
CA HIS A 96 -6.93 -7.18 -4.95
C HIS A 96 -6.44 -6.11 -3.95
N ASP A 97 -5.24 -6.28 -3.40
CA ASP A 97 -4.69 -5.37 -2.41
C ASP A 97 -4.04 -4.16 -3.08
N VAL A 98 -3.50 -4.32 -4.30
CA VAL A 98 -3.07 -3.19 -5.15
C VAL A 98 -4.25 -2.22 -5.37
N LYS A 99 -5.44 -2.73 -5.66
CA LYS A 99 -6.64 -1.90 -5.83
C LYS A 99 -7.02 -1.13 -4.55
N LYS A 100 -6.88 -1.75 -3.36
CA LYS A 100 -7.11 -1.07 -2.08
C LYS A 100 -6.11 0.07 -1.87
N LEU A 101 -4.84 -0.17 -2.19
CA LEU A 101 -3.79 0.84 -2.10
C LEU A 101 -4.05 2.01 -3.05
N LEU A 102 -4.42 1.75 -4.31
CA LEU A 102 -4.82 2.78 -5.28
C LEU A 102 -5.99 3.62 -4.79
N ASN A 103 -7.04 3.00 -4.25
CA ASN A 103 -8.17 3.71 -3.67
C ASN A 103 -7.75 4.59 -2.48
N THR A 104 -6.73 4.16 -1.75
CA THR A 104 -6.17 4.93 -0.63
C THR A 104 -5.38 6.14 -1.13
N PHE A 105 -4.60 5.97 -2.19
CA PHE A 105 -3.89 7.07 -2.84
C PHE A 105 -4.85 8.10 -3.42
N ASP A 106 -5.91 7.68 -4.12
CA ASP A 106 -6.95 8.56 -4.63
C ASP A 106 -7.60 9.42 -3.52
N LYS A 107 -7.90 8.82 -2.36
CA LYS A 107 -8.41 9.57 -1.21
C LYS A 107 -7.43 10.64 -0.72
N LEU A 108 -6.15 10.30 -0.61
CA LEU A 108 -5.13 11.26 -0.18
C LEU A 108 -4.97 12.42 -1.17
N ILE A 109 -4.99 12.14 -2.47
CA ILE A 109 -4.94 13.16 -3.52
C ILE A 109 -6.16 14.08 -3.43
N ARG A 110 -7.37 13.54 -3.24
CA ARG A 110 -8.61 14.32 -3.03
C ARG A 110 -8.57 15.19 -1.77
N MET A 111 -7.81 14.78 -0.74
CA MET A 111 -7.56 15.59 0.46
C MET A 111 -6.51 16.69 0.23
N GLY A 112 -5.92 16.76 -0.96
CA GLY A 112 -4.96 17.79 -1.36
C GLY A 112 -3.51 17.44 -1.09
N HIS A 113 -3.20 16.16 -0.83
CA HIS A 113 -1.83 15.66 -0.75
C HIS A 113 -1.27 15.36 -2.14
N SER A 114 0.06 15.28 -2.25
CA SER A 114 0.77 14.88 -3.47
C SER A 114 1.50 13.57 -3.23
N ILE A 115 1.54 12.70 -4.25
CA ILE A 115 2.14 11.37 -4.15
C ILE A 115 3.10 11.14 -5.31
N LEU A 116 4.33 10.78 -5.00
CA LEU A 116 5.32 10.26 -5.92
C LEU A 116 5.50 8.76 -5.65
N VAL A 117 5.42 7.94 -6.69
CA VAL A 117 5.59 6.50 -6.58
C VAL A 117 6.68 6.04 -7.54
N ILE A 118 7.67 5.33 -7.03
CA ILE A 118 8.66 4.60 -7.84
C ILE A 118 8.11 3.19 -7.98
N GLU A 119 7.74 2.81 -9.20
CA GLU A 119 7.03 1.54 -9.45
C GLU A 119 7.27 0.98 -10.86
N HIS A 120 7.08 -0.34 -10.95
CA HIS A 120 7.07 -1.08 -12.22
C HIS A 120 5.76 -1.84 -12.43
N ASN A 121 4.83 -1.78 -11.48
CA ASN A 121 3.51 -2.40 -11.58
C ASN A 121 2.61 -1.60 -12.55
N LEU A 122 2.18 -2.26 -13.62
CA LEU A 122 1.38 -1.61 -14.68
C LEU A 122 -0.01 -1.15 -14.21
N ASP A 123 -0.60 -1.78 -13.19
CA ASP A 123 -1.87 -1.32 -12.61
C ASP A 123 -1.69 0.04 -11.93
N MET A 124 -0.58 0.21 -11.20
CA MET A 124 -0.23 1.46 -10.56
C MET A 124 0.08 2.55 -11.62
N ILE A 125 0.93 2.21 -12.60
CA ILE A 125 1.35 3.16 -13.66
C ILE A 125 0.15 3.62 -14.48
N SER A 126 -0.82 2.73 -14.78
CA SER A 126 -2.00 3.08 -15.57
C SER A 126 -2.96 4.05 -14.88
N CYS A 127 -2.86 4.18 -13.55
CA CYS A 127 -3.68 5.07 -12.76
C CYS A 127 -2.99 6.41 -12.39
N ALA A 128 -1.75 6.61 -12.85
CA ALA A 128 -1.00 7.83 -12.55
C ALA A 128 -1.48 9.01 -13.40
N ASP A 129 -1.50 10.21 -12.82
CA ASP A 129 -1.77 11.46 -13.56
C ASP A 129 -0.59 11.83 -14.46
N HIS A 130 0.63 11.53 -14.01
CA HIS A 130 1.88 11.81 -14.73
C HIS A 130 2.90 10.70 -14.49
N VAL A 131 3.58 10.27 -15.54
CA VAL A 131 4.60 9.23 -15.54
C VAL A 131 5.91 9.80 -16.06
N ILE A 132 7.01 9.48 -15.39
CA ILE A 132 8.37 9.74 -15.85
C ILE A 132 9.03 8.37 -16.06
N ASP A 133 9.26 8.01 -17.33
CA ASP A 133 9.85 6.73 -17.71
C ASP A 133 11.36 6.88 -17.89
N LEU A 134 12.12 6.13 -17.09
CA LEU A 134 13.58 6.16 -17.06
C LEU A 134 14.15 4.93 -17.75
N GLY A 135 15.23 5.13 -18.52
CA GLY A 135 15.92 4.02 -19.20
C GLY A 135 17.02 4.49 -20.13
N PRO A 136 17.32 3.72 -21.22
CA PRO A 136 16.76 2.41 -21.61
C PRO A 136 17.31 1.22 -20.84
N GLY A 137 18.44 1.38 -20.13
CA GLY A 137 19.09 0.34 -19.34
C GLY A 137 19.25 0.72 -17.88
N GLY A 138 19.99 -0.09 -17.13
CA GLY A 138 20.37 0.17 -15.74
C GLY A 138 21.83 0.63 -15.62
N GLY A 139 22.21 1.10 -14.41
CA GLY A 139 23.56 1.55 -14.11
C GLY A 139 23.99 2.78 -14.93
N ASP A 140 25.26 2.86 -15.28
CA ASP A 140 25.87 4.01 -15.99
C ASP A 140 25.26 4.32 -17.38
N LYS A 141 24.54 3.35 -17.96
CA LYS A 141 23.86 3.49 -19.26
C LYS A 141 22.36 3.76 -19.14
N GLY A 142 21.86 3.87 -17.92
CA GLY A 142 20.45 4.11 -17.60
C GLY A 142 20.18 5.50 -17.04
N GLY A 143 19.00 5.67 -16.44
CA GLY A 143 18.63 6.88 -15.70
C GLY A 143 18.31 8.10 -16.57
N ASN A 144 18.26 7.96 -17.91
CA ASN A 144 17.80 9.03 -18.79
C ASN A 144 16.27 9.03 -18.88
N ILE A 145 15.67 10.22 -18.97
CA ILE A 145 14.23 10.33 -19.23
C ILE A 145 14.00 9.92 -20.71
N ILE A 146 13.25 8.83 -20.89
CA ILE A 146 12.87 8.32 -22.24
C ILE A 146 11.53 8.93 -22.67
N ALA A 147 10.61 9.07 -21.73
CA ALA A 147 9.29 9.61 -21.95
C ALA A 147 8.76 10.21 -20.64
N GLU A 148 7.93 11.24 -20.76
CA GLU A 148 7.19 11.83 -19.66
C GLU A 148 5.81 12.28 -20.16
N GLY A 149 4.81 12.29 -19.29
CA GLY A 149 3.43 12.68 -19.60
C GLY A 149 2.40 11.74 -18.99
N SER A 150 1.18 11.80 -19.51
CA SER A 150 0.13 10.87 -19.10
C SER A 150 0.45 9.42 -19.51
N PRO A 151 -0.16 8.40 -18.91
CA PRO A 151 -0.01 7.01 -19.35
C PRO A 151 -0.25 6.84 -20.87
N GLU A 152 -1.22 7.57 -21.44
CA GLU A 152 -1.53 7.57 -22.87
C GLU A 152 -0.39 8.15 -23.71
N ASP A 153 0.35 9.14 -23.21
CA ASP A 153 1.50 9.71 -23.90
C ASP A 153 2.69 8.76 -23.86
N ILE A 154 2.89 8.09 -22.75
CA ILE A 154 3.92 7.03 -22.61
C ILE A 154 3.67 5.90 -23.62
N ILE A 155 2.42 5.47 -23.82
CA ILE A 155 2.03 4.44 -24.80
C ILE A 155 2.40 4.84 -26.25
N LYS A 156 2.33 6.13 -26.58
CA LYS A 156 2.66 6.63 -27.94
C LYS A 156 4.17 6.62 -28.20
N ASN A 157 5.00 6.62 -27.17
CA ASN A 157 6.45 6.64 -27.32
C ASN A 157 7.02 5.27 -27.66
N LYS A 158 7.48 5.09 -28.90
CA LYS A 158 8.03 3.82 -29.40
C LYS A 158 9.32 3.37 -28.69
N LYS A 159 10.04 4.28 -28.02
CA LYS A 159 11.28 3.99 -27.28
C LYS A 159 11.00 3.52 -25.86
N SER A 160 9.78 3.75 -25.33
CA SER A 160 9.39 3.37 -23.98
C SER A 160 9.05 1.88 -23.92
N TYR A 161 9.79 1.12 -23.13
CA TYR A 161 9.43 -0.27 -22.78
C TYR A 161 8.16 -0.29 -21.93
N THR A 162 8.05 0.61 -20.96
CA THR A 162 6.85 0.79 -20.12
C THR A 162 5.62 1.03 -20.99
N GLY A 163 5.70 1.93 -21.97
CA GLY A 163 4.62 2.22 -22.92
C GLY A 163 4.21 1.00 -23.75
N LYS A 164 5.18 0.18 -24.18
CA LYS A 164 4.91 -1.05 -24.93
C LYS A 164 4.07 -2.06 -24.13
N TYR A 165 4.38 -2.24 -22.84
CA TYR A 165 3.65 -3.16 -21.97
C TYR A 165 2.30 -2.58 -21.52
N LEU A 166 2.28 -1.27 -21.23
CA LEU A 166 1.06 -0.56 -20.83
C LEU A 166 0.01 -0.61 -21.95
N LYS A 167 0.42 -0.45 -23.21
CA LYS A 167 -0.47 -0.58 -24.37
C LYS A 167 -1.17 -1.93 -24.43
N LYS A 168 -0.47 -3.03 -24.12
CA LYS A 168 -1.05 -4.38 -24.12
C LYS A 168 -2.06 -4.58 -23.01
N LYS A 169 -1.97 -3.80 -21.93
CA LYS A 169 -2.83 -3.93 -20.76
C LYS A 169 -4.11 -3.11 -20.89
N ILE A 170 -4.05 -1.96 -21.56
CA ILE A 170 -5.17 -1.02 -21.71
C ILE A 170 -5.98 -1.30 -22.98
N ALA A 171 -5.38 -2.02 -23.97
CA ALA A 171 -6.08 -2.47 -25.18
C ALA A 171 -6.99 -3.66 -24.89
#